data_31722dd9b306f4ffad46192e58068ef6
#
_entry.id   31722dd9b306f4ffad46192e58068ef6
#
_cell.length_a   1.000
_cell.length_b   1.000
_cell.length_c   1.000
_cell.angle_alpha   90.00
_cell.angle_beta   90.00
_cell.angle_gamma   90.00
#
_symmetry.space_group_name_H-M   'P 1'
#
loop_
_entity.id
_entity.type
_entity.pdbx_description
1 polymer ?
#
loop_
_entity_poly.entity_id
_entity_poly.type
_entity_poly.pdbx_seq_one_letter_code
_entity_poly.pdbx_strand_id
1 'polypeptide(L)'
;MKAAVVYYSRSGVTKKIAEKVRAKFNADMIFVEPEKAYKGFASSIIRVIREKKGKKTPAPKTPAADFSAYDIVFIGFPVWAATIPDFLQEYLRQADLSGKRVIPFATAGNNGKEESLAALKALLPDSEITDYFYTSMKEKADADAWLEGIRA
;
A
#
# COMPACT_ATOMS: atom_id res chain seq x y z
N MET A 1 5.10 -20.71 5.71
CA MET A 1 5.09 -19.57 4.79
C MET A 1 5.12 -18.28 5.60
N LYS A 2 6.06 -17.40 5.31
CA LYS A 2 6.23 -16.16 6.07
C LYS A 2 5.67 -14.96 5.27
N ALA A 3 4.82 -14.16 5.92
CA ALA A 3 4.17 -13.00 5.31
C ALA A 3 4.52 -11.70 6.03
N ALA A 4 4.59 -10.62 5.28
CA ALA A 4 4.72 -9.26 5.80
C ALA A 4 3.60 -8.37 5.25
N VAL A 5 3.23 -7.34 6.00
CA VAL A 5 2.34 -6.28 5.56
C VAL A 5 3.08 -4.96 5.60
N VAL A 6 3.33 -4.40 4.44
CA VAL A 6 3.88 -3.05 4.28
C VAL A 6 2.70 -2.13 4.03
N TYR A 7 2.52 -1.11 4.85
CA TYR A 7 1.33 -0.26 4.70
C TYR A 7 1.55 1.15 5.21
N TYR A 8 0.72 2.05 4.68
CA TYR A 8 0.50 3.37 5.24
C TYR A 8 -0.99 3.61 5.43
N SER A 9 -1.34 4.29 6.50
CA SER A 9 -2.72 4.67 6.80
C SER A 9 -2.74 6.04 7.49
N ARG A 10 -3.48 6.98 6.92
CA ARG A 10 -3.64 8.31 7.53
C ARG A 10 -4.76 8.34 8.57
N SER A 11 -5.92 7.80 8.20
CA SER A 11 -7.14 7.87 9.03
C SER A 11 -7.48 6.56 9.76
N GLY A 12 -6.73 5.49 9.48
CA GLY A 12 -6.96 4.19 10.10
C GLY A 12 -7.75 3.20 9.26
N VAL A 13 -8.28 3.59 8.11
CA VAL A 13 -9.07 2.70 7.24
C VAL A 13 -8.18 1.60 6.66
N THR A 14 -7.05 1.96 6.06
CA THR A 14 -6.08 0.98 5.54
C THR A 14 -5.51 0.12 6.66
N LYS A 15 -5.25 0.71 7.82
CA LYS A 15 -4.71 0.00 8.99
C LYS A 15 -5.63 -1.12 9.45
N LYS A 16 -6.95 -0.91 9.44
CA LYS A 16 -7.91 -1.95 9.84
C LYS A 16 -7.81 -3.19 8.94
N ILE A 17 -7.61 -2.98 7.65
CA ILE A 17 -7.42 -4.09 6.70
C ILE A 17 -6.07 -4.77 6.94
N ALA A 18 -5.01 -3.99 7.18
CA ALA A 18 -3.70 -4.52 7.51
C ALA A 18 -3.74 -5.41 8.77
N GLU A 19 -4.49 -5.02 9.78
CA GLU A 19 -4.69 -5.81 10.99
C GLU A 19 -5.41 -7.13 10.72
N LYS A 20 -6.40 -7.14 9.81
CA LYS A 20 -7.08 -8.37 9.37
C LYS A 20 -6.12 -9.31 8.64
N VAL A 21 -5.25 -8.77 7.77
CA VAL A 21 -4.20 -9.53 7.09
C VAL A 21 -3.26 -10.16 8.13
N ARG A 22 -2.81 -9.36 9.08
CA ARG A 22 -1.94 -9.84 10.17
C ARG A 22 -2.59 -11.00 10.93
N ALA A 23 -3.85 -10.85 11.29
CA ALA A 23 -4.56 -11.90 12.04
C ALA A 23 -4.70 -13.19 11.24
N LYS A 24 -4.99 -13.08 9.94
CA LYS A 24 -5.21 -14.24 9.07
C LYS A 24 -3.91 -14.98 8.73
N PHE A 25 -2.84 -14.25 8.43
CA PHE A 25 -1.58 -14.81 7.92
C PHE A 25 -0.44 -14.78 8.93
N ASN A 26 -0.67 -14.34 10.15
CA ASN A 26 0.37 -14.12 11.16
C ASN A 26 1.54 -13.28 10.58
N ALA A 27 1.18 -12.23 9.87
CA ALA A 27 2.12 -11.40 9.13
C ALA A 27 2.84 -10.40 10.04
N ASP A 28 4.09 -10.11 9.72
CA ASP A 28 4.83 -9.02 10.35
C ASP A 28 4.34 -7.68 9.79
N MET A 29 4.09 -6.71 10.66
CA MET A 29 3.56 -5.40 10.28
C MET A 29 4.69 -4.39 10.10
N ILE A 30 4.75 -3.74 8.95
CA ILE A 30 5.72 -2.70 8.64
C ILE A 30 4.95 -1.44 8.25
N PHE A 31 4.83 -0.50 9.18
CA PHE A 31 4.20 0.79 8.92
C PHE A 31 5.22 1.74 8.31
N VAL A 32 4.94 2.22 7.10
CA VAL A 32 5.81 3.16 6.40
C VAL A 32 5.37 4.58 6.73
N GLU A 33 6.23 5.32 7.44
CA GLU A 33 5.97 6.71 7.79
C GLU A 33 6.56 7.65 6.75
N PRO A 34 5.85 8.72 6.35
CA PRO A 34 6.45 9.80 5.59
C PRO A 34 7.39 10.60 6.49
N GLU A 35 8.43 11.21 5.91
CA GLU A 35 9.36 12.08 6.63
C GLU A 35 8.62 13.22 7.35
N LYS A 36 7.58 13.75 6.70
CA LYS A 36 6.70 14.77 7.27
C LYS A 36 5.26 14.28 7.26
N ALA A 37 4.64 14.20 8.44
CA ALA A 37 3.28 13.67 8.59
C ALA A 37 2.23 14.47 7.80
N TYR A 38 1.23 13.76 7.26
CA TYR A 38 0.05 14.36 6.65
C TYR A 38 -1.00 14.57 7.74
N LYS A 39 -1.33 15.82 8.00
CA LYS A 39 -2.29 16.21 9.06
C LYS A 39 -3.55 16.79 8.43
N GLY A 40 -4.72 16.28 8.84
CA GLY A 40 -6.01 16.76 8.36
C GLY A 40 -6.30 16.39 6.90
N PHE A 41 -7.59 16.33 6.54
CA PHE A 41 -8.00 15.91 5.20
C PHE A 41 -7.68 16.96 4.12
N ALA A 42 -8.14 18.20 4.32
CA ALA A 42 -7.95 19.26 3.32
C ALA A 42 -6.47 19.59 3.10
N SER A 43 -5.70 19.75 4.17
CA SER A 43 -4.28 20.05 4.08
C SER A 43 -3.48 18.90 3.45
N SER A 44 -3.89 17.66 3.69
CA SER A 44 -3.27 16.49 3.06
C SER A 44 -3.49 16.45 1.56
N ILE A 45 -4.71 16.76 1.10
CA ILE A 45 -5.03 16.83 -0.33
C ILE A 45 -4.19 17.91 -1.02
N ILE A 46 -4.14 19.11 -0.43
CA ILE A 46 -3.35 20.21 -0.97
C ILE A 46 -1.87 19.85 -1.07
N ARG A 47 -1.32 19.22 -0.03
CA ARG A 47 0.06 18.77 0.00
C ARG A 47 0.35 17.75 -1.08
N VAL A 48 -0.50 16.74 -1.26
CA VAL A 48 -0.34 15.69 -2.29
C VAL A 48 -0.33 16.30 -3.69
N ILE A 49 -1.27 17.21 -3.98
CA ILE A 49 -1.33 17.91 -5.27
C ILE A 49 -0.06 18.73 -5.49
N ARG A 50 0.41 19.46 -4.48
CA ARG A 50 1.62 20.29 -4.55
C ARG A 50 2.87 19.45 -4.79
N GLU A 51 3.02 18.31 -4.10
CA GLU A 51 4.15 17.39 -4.27
C GLU A 51 4.19 16.83 -5.69
N LYS A 52 3.04 16.42 -6.23
CA LYS A 52 2.97 15.89 -7.60
C LYS A 52 3.28 16.95 -8.66
N LYS A 53 2.79 18.17 -8.50
CA LYS A 53 3.07 19.29 -9.42
C LYS A 53 4.54 19.73 -9.35
N GLY A 54 5.12 19.76 -8.16
CA GLY A 54 6.50 20.18 -7.95
C GLY A 54 7.53 19.16 -8.35
N LYS A 55 7.12 17.97 -8.77
CA LYS A 55 7.99 16.83 -9.09
C LYS A 55 8.96 16.47 -7.95
N LYS A 56 8.59 16.81 -6.72
CA LYS A 56 9.34 16.44 -5.53
C LYS A 56 8.85 15.07 -5.06
N THR A 57 9.79 14.15 -4.85
CA THR A 57 9.48 12.84 -4.28
C THR A 57 9.65 12.93 -2.76
N PRO A 58 8.57 12.90 -1.96
CA PRO A 58 8.70 12.89 -0.52
C PRO A 58 9.41 11.62 -0.06
N ALA A 59 10.36 11.78 0.85
CA ALA A 59 11.11 10.66 1.40
C ALA A 59 10.29 9.89 2.44
N PRO A 60 10.42 8.57 2.51
CA PRO A 60 9.94 7.81 3.66
C PRO A 60 10.89 8.00 4.84
N LYS A 61 10.35 8.12 6.04
CA LYS A 61 11.13 8.11 7.28
C LYS A 61 11.60 6.69 7.62
N THR A 62 10.76 5.70 7.32
CA THR A 62 11.03 4.29 7.58
C THR A 62 12.06 3.76 6.58
N PRO A 63 13.19 3.20 7.03
CA PRO A 63 14.14 2.57 6.12
C PRO A 63 13.57 1.29 5.52
N ALA A 64 14.02 0.94 4.31
CA ALA A 64 13.59 -0.29 3.65
C ALA A 64 13.99 -1.52 4.47
N ALA A 65 13.03 -2.43 4.69
CA ALA A 65 13.28 -3.68 5.37
C ALA A 65 13.91 -4.71 4.43
N ASP A 66 14.53 -5.72 5.01
CA ASP A 66 14.99 -6.91 4.28
C ASP A 66 13.83 -7.89 4.13
N PHE A 67 13.41 -8.12 2.90
CA PHE A 67 12.29 -9.02 2.58
C PHE A 67 12.72 -10.43 2.20
N SER A 68 14.01 -10.76 2.26
CA SER A 68 14.53 -12.06 1.80
C SER A 68 13.87 -13.26 2.47
N ALA A 69 13.44 -13.13 3.72
CA ALA A 69 12.82 -14.21 4.49
C ALA A 69 11.30 -14.36 4.25
N TYR A 70 10.69 -13.46 3.48
CA TYR A 70 9.25 -13.48 3.26
C TYR A 70 8.88 -14.10 1.92
N ASP A 71 7.79 -14.87 1.92
CA ASP A 71 7.24 -15.48 0.71
C ASP A 71 6.18 -14.59 0.07
N ILE A 72 5.35 -13.96 0.91
CA ILE A 72 4.27 -13.07 0.50
C ILE A 72 4.44 -11.71 1.17
N VAL A 73 4.28 -10.65 0.40
CA VAL A 73 4.28 -9.28 0.91
C VAL A 73 2.97 -8.60 0.51
N PHE A 74 2.15 -8.31 1.50
CA PHE A 74 0.97 -7.48 1.30
C PHE A 74 1.39 -6.01 1.30
N ILE A 75 0.79 -5.21 0.42
CA ILE A 75 1.06 -3.77 0.35
C ILE A 75 -0.26 -3.02 0.45
N GLY A 76 -0.44 -2.28 1.55
CA GLY A 76 -1.66 -1.53 1.82
C GLY A 76 -1.47 -0.02 1.74
N PHE A 77 -2.38 0.68 1.04
CA PHE A 77 -2.25 2.12 0.84
C PHE A 77 -3.59 2.80 0.59
N PRO A 78 -3.72 4.08 0.99
CA PRO A 78 -4.81 4.91 0.51
C PRO A 78 -4.49 5.38 -0.91
N VAL A 79 -5.52 5.42 -1.75
CA VAL A 79 -5.37 5.97 -3.11
C VAL A 79 -5.42 7.50 -3.02
N TRP A 80 -4.32 8.16 -3.38
CA TRP A 80 -4.18 9.60 -3.39
C TRP A 80 -3.87 10.08 -4.81
N ALA A 81 -4.67 11.03 -5.33
CA ALA A 81 -4.54 11.51 -6.69
C ALA A 81 -4.49 10.35 -7.71
N ALA A 82 -5.41 9.40 -7.54
CA ALA A 82 -5.58 8.21 -8.37
C ALA A 82 -4.39 7.23 -8.36
N THR A 83 -3.46 7.35 -7.41
CA THR A 83 -2.29 6.46 -7.34
C THR A 83 -1.81 6.22 -5.90
N ILE A 84 -0.68 5.55 -5.76
CA ILE A 84 -0.02 5.24 -4.50
C ILE A 84 0.66 6.50 -3.95
N PRO A 85 0.63 6.76 -2.63
CA PRO A 85 1.36 7.89 -2.04
C PRO A 85 2.85 7.86 -2.44
N ASP A 86 3.40 9.03 -2.82
CA ASP A 86 4.74 9.11 -3.41
C ASP A 86 5.84 8.59 -2.47
N PHE A 87 5.76 8.88 -1.17
CA PHE A 87 6.76 8.38 -0.22
C PHE A 87 6.72 6.85 -0.09
N LEU A 88 5.55 6.23 -0.24
CA LEU A 88 5.43 4.77 -0.24
C LEU A 88 6.01 4.19 -1.53
N GLN A 89 5.81 4.84 -2.67
CA GLN A 89 6.46 4.45 -3.92
C GLN A 89 7.98 4.47 -3.76
N GLU A 90 8.54 5.52 -3.13
CA GLU A 90 9.97 5.61 -2.89
C GLU A 90 10.47 4.50 -1.95
N TYR A 91 9.71 4.18 -0.91
CA TYR A 91 10.01 3.04 -0.06
C TYR A 91 10.11 1.74 -0.86
N LEU A 92 9.13 1.51 -1.74
CA LEU A 92 9.08 0.30 -2.57
C LEU A 92 10.21 0.24 -3.60
N ARG A 93 10.69 1.39 -4.11
CA ARG A 93 11.86 1.43 -4.98
C ARG A 93 13.14 1.00 -4.25
N GLN A 94 13.24 1.30 -2.97
CA GLN A 94 14.39 0.94 -2.13
C GLN A 94 14.32 -0.50 -1.63
N ALA A 95 13.13 -1.10 -1.60
CA ALA A 95 12.93 -2.48 -1.16
C ALA A 95 13.14 -3.46 -2.31
N ASP A 96 13.77 -4.60 -2.02
CA ASP A 96 13.89 -5.68 -3.00
C ASP A 96 12.75 -6.68 -2.81
N LEU A 97 11.77 -6.64 -3.71
CA LEU A 97 10.63 -7.54 -3.73
C LEU A 97 10.65 -8.48 -4.94
N SER A 98 11.80 -8.58 -5.61
CA SER A 98 11.97 -9.45 -6.79
C SER A 98 11.66 -10.90 -6.46
N GLY A 99 10.85 -11.54 -7.30
CA GLY A 99 10.44 -12.94 -7.12
C GLY A 99 9.43 -13.18 -6.02
N LYS A 100 9.00 -12.14 -5.30
CA LYS A 100 7.99 -12.27 -4.24
C LYS A 100 6.59 -12.20 -4.81
N ARG A 101 5.67 -12.93 -4.16
CA ARG A 101 4.25 -12.71 -4.39
C ARG A 101 3.81 -11.46 -3.63
N VAL A 102 3.25 -10.50 -4.36
CA VAL A 102 2.79 -9.24 -3.80
C VAL A 102 1.27 -9.17 -3.91
N ILE A 103 0.62 -8.92 -2.79
CA ILE A 103 -0.84 -8.84 -2.72
C ILE A 103 -1.23 -7.44 -2.24
N PRO A 104 -1.62 -6.54 -3.16
CA PRO A 104 -1.97 -5.18 -2.78
C PRO A 104 -3.41 -5.06 -2.27
N PHE A 105 -3.61 -4.12 -1.35
CA PHE A 105 -4.94 -3.70 -0.94
C PHE A 105 -5.00 -2.17 -0.84
N ALA A 106 -5.99 -1.60 -1.48
CA ALA A 106 -6.16 -0.15 -1.60
C ALA A 106 -7.48 0.31 -1.01
N THR A 107 -7.43 1.44 -0.33
CA THR A 107 -8.62 2.14 0.17
C THR A 107 -8.73 3.48 -0.55
N ALA A 108 -9.92 3.84 -0.99
CA ALA A 108 -10.12 5.05 -1.78
C ALA A 108 -11.39 5.80 -1.40
N GLY A 109 -11.42 7.09 -1.70
CA GLY A 109 -12.65 7.86 -1.66
C GLY A 109 -13.57 7.45 -2.80
N ASN A 110 -13.09 7.52 -4.03
CA ASN A 110 -13.95 7.41 -5.21
C ASN A 110 -13.33 6.73 -6.44
N ASN A 111 -12.03 6.81 -6.66
CA ASN A 111 -11.42 6.34 -7.91
C ASN A 111 -9.99 5.84 -7.72
N GLY A 112 -9.35 5.46 -8.83
CA GLY A 112 -7.94 5.07 -8.85
C GLY A 112 -7.68 3.58 -8.76
N LYS A 113 -8.70 2.73 -8.92
CA LYS A 113 -8.56 1.28 -8.83
C LYS A 113 -7.56 0.73 -9.85
N GLU A 114 -7.78 0.99 -11.13
CA GLU A 114 -6.93 0.51 -12.21
C GLU A 114 -5.59 1.25 -12.26
N GLU A 115 -5.62 2.56 -12.04
CA GLU A 115 -4.43 3.42 -12.09
C GLU A 115 -3.42 3.05 -11.01
N SER A 116 -3.88 2.80 -9.78
CA SER A 116 -2.99 2.42 -8.68
C SER A 116 -2.41 1.02 -8.88
N LEU A 117 -3.17 0.09 -9.41
CA LEU A 117 -2.66 -1.24 -9.75
C LEU A 117 -1.60 -1.17 -10.85
N ALA A 118 -1.86 -0.38 -11.91
CA ALA A 118 -0.90 -0.17 -12.99
C ALA A 118 0.39 0.47 -12.48
N ALA A 119 0.28 1.45 -11.60
CA ALA A 119 1.44 2.09 -10.96
C ALA A 119 2.27 1.08 -10.16
N LEU A 120 1.61 0.20 -9.40
CA LEU A 120 2.30 -0.82 -8.62
C LEU A 120 3.01 -1.84 -9.52
N LYS A 121 2.36 -2.28 -10.60
CA LYS A 121 2.97 -3.20 -11.57
C LYS A 121 4.20 -2.59 -12.25
N ALA A 122 4.14 -1.32 -12.60
CA ALA A 122 5.27 -0.59 -13.17
C ALA A 122 6.43 -0.44 -12.17
N LEU A 123 6.09 -0.28 -10.89
CA LEU A 123 7.07 -0.11 -9.81
C LEU A 123 7.75 -1.42 -9.42
N LEU A 124 7.05 -2.54 -9.51
CA LEU A 124 7.50 -3.87 -9.10
C LEU A 124 7.42 -4.87 -10.27
N PRO A 125 8.19 -4.66 -11.36
CA PRO A 125 8.05 -5.49 -12.56
C PRO A 125 8.50 -6.94 -12.36
N ASP A 126 9.35 -7.20 -11.36
CA ASP A 126 9.89 -8.53 -11.10
C ASP A 126 9.13 -9.27 -9.97
N SER A 127 8.03 -8.72 -9.49
CA SER A 127 7.17 -9.34 -8.49
C SER A 127 5.93 -9.95 -9.14
N GLU A 128 5.39 -10.99 -8.53
CA GLU A 128 4.12 -11.59 -8.93
C GLU A 128 2.97 -10.89 -8.18
N ILE A 129 2.26 -9.99 -8.84
CA ILE A 129 1.15 -9.25 -8.24
C ILE A 129 -0.17 -9.99 -8.47
N THR A 130 -0.82 -10.42 -7.38
CA THR A 130 -2.07 -11.19 -7.41
C THR A 130 -3.08 -10.68 -6.39
N ASP A 131 -4.34 -11.10 -6.53
CA ASP A 131 -5.38 -10.94 -5.51
C ASP A 131 -5.62 -9.51 -5.03
N TYR A 132 -5.49 -8.55 -5.92
CA TYR A 132 -5.67 -7.14 -5.60
C TYR A 132 -7.04 -6.87 -4.97
N PHE A 133 -7.04 -6.25 -3.79
CA PHE A 133 -8.24 -5.80 -3.10
C PHE A 133 -8.36 -4.28 -3.22
N TYR A 134 -9.56 -3.82 -3.59
CA TYR A 134 -9.87 -2.40 -3.65
C TYR A 134 -11.22 -2.16 -3.00
N THR A 135 -11.28 -1.20 -2.08
CA THR A 135 -12.52 -0.74 -1.49
C THR A 135 -12.57 0.78 -1.49
N SER A 136 -13.75 1.34 -1.76
CA SER A 136 -13.94 2.78 -1.78
C SER A 136 -15.25 3.15 -1.09
N MET A 137 -15.46 4.44 -0.84
CA MET A 137 -16.74 4.92 -0.31
C MET A 137 -17.89 4.66 -1.28
N LYS A 138 -17.61 4.66 -2.59
CA LYS A 138 -18.59 4.41 -3.64
C LYS A 138 -18.81 2.92 -3.90
N GLU A 139 -17.75 2.11 -3.82
CA GLU A 139 -17.76 0.68 -4.07
C GLU A 139 -17.14 -0.04 -2.88
N LYS A 140 -17.97 -0.34 -1.89
CA LYS A 140 -17.51 -1.04 -0.69
C LYS A 140 -17.30 -2.52 -0.97
N ALA A 141 -16.15 -3.04 -0.57
CA ALA A 141 -15.79 -4.44 -0.72
C ALA A 141 -15.52 -5.09 0.64
N ASP A 142 -15.72 -6.40 0.71
CA ASP A 142 -15.58 -7.18 1.94
C ASP A 142 -14.16 -7.75 2.04
N ALA A 143 -13.37 -7.20 2.96
CA ALA A 143 -12.00 -7.63 3.19
C ALA A 143 -11.92 -9.07 3.74
N ASP A 144 -12.87 -9.48 4.56
CA ASP A 144 -12.87 -10.84 5.10
C ASP A 144 -13.11 -11.87 4.01
N ALA A 145 -14.07 -11.61 3.10
CA ALA A 145 -14.30 -12.46 1.94
C ALA A 145 -13.08 -12.54 1.02
N TRP A 146 -12.42 -11.39 0.78
CA TRP A 146 -11.18 -11.36 0.01
C TRP A 146 -10.10 -12.24 0.64
N LEU A 147 -9.88 -12.10 1.94
CA LEU A 147 -8.86 -12.87 2.65
C LEU A 147 -9.13 -14.38 2.62
N GLU A 148 -10.40 -14.78 2.71
CA GLU A 148 -10.80 -16.18 2.58
C GLU A 148 -10.49 -16.77 1.20
N GLY A 149 -10.50 -15.94 0.17
CA GLY A 149 -10.22 -16.35 -1.20
C GLY A 149 -8.73 -16.48 -1.54
N ILE A 150 -7.83 -15.96 -0.70
CA ILE A 150 -6.40 -15.99 -0.98
C ILE A 150 -5.85 -17.39 -0.71
N ARG A 151 -5.24 -17.96 -1.73
CA ARG A 151 -4.52 -19.25 -1.62
C ARG A 151 -3.08 -19.01 -1.23
N ALA A 152 -2.67 -19.64 -0.15
CA ALA A 152 -1.30 -19.53 0.35
C ALA A 152 -0.36 -20.44 -0.44
#